data_f04bb8fb78255c179f59060760d4ee98
#
_entry.id   f04bb8fb78255c179f59060760d4ee98
#
_cell.length_a   1.000
_cell.length_b   1.000
_cell.length_c   1.000
_cell.angle_alpha   90.00
_cell.angle_beta   90.00
_cell.angle_gamma   90.00
#
_symmetry.space_group_name_H-M   'P 1'
#
loop_
_entity.id
_entity.type
_entity.pdbx_description
1 polymer ?
#
loop_
_entity_poly.entity_id
_entity_poly.type
_entity_poly.pdbx_seq_one_letter_code
_entity_poly.pdbx_strand_id
1 'polypeptide(L)'
;MIMKKSILTVLFALICTMGFSQVSFNVKAGLNLSSYIGENSDHSEFKPGARIGVGMEYQFNDMISLQPSLFFSQRGAKYSSGFDGNIIDADADVKINQLYLELPVNVQFRFNIADNTNLVIATGPYLACGVGGKAKFDGDASVGGIHINGDDKIDTFGDDGLDYNRSDAGWNIGLGVEFGKILVGLDTQLGFCKVMDGDAPHNANIGITLGYKF
;
A
#
# COMPACT_ATOMS: atom_id res chain seq x y z
N MET A 1 -10.08 19.67 23.74
CA MET A 1 -8.63 19.75 23.51
C MET A 1 -7.80 18.92 24.50
N ILE A 2 -8.22 18.76 25.74
CA ILE A 2 -7.54 18.01 26.81
C ILE A 2 -7.48 16.50 26.54
N MET A 3 -8.57 15.89 26.08
CA MET A 3 -8.64 14.44 25.80
C MET A 3 -7.62 13.96 24.74
N LYS A 4 -7.38 14.74 23.67
CA LYS A 4 -6.38 14.38 22.63
C LYS A 4 -4.96 14.34 23.17
N LYS A 5 -4.63 15.25 24.11
CA LYS A 5 -3.29 15.29 24.74
C LYS A 5 -3.12 14.11 25.72
N SER A 6 -4.18 13.75 26.46
CA SER A 6 -4.15 12.62 27.40
C SER A 6 -3.98 11.28 26.68
N ILE A 7 -4.64 11.08 25.53
CA ILE A 7 -4.49 9.88 24.71
C ILE A 7 -3.05 9.75 24.17
N LEU A 8 -2.47 10.85 23.72
CA LEU A 8 -1.09 10.88 23.24
C LEU A 8 -0.08 10.59 24.36
N THR A 9 -0.33 11.11 25.57
CA THR A 9 0.52 10.88 26.76
C THR A 9 0.43 9.42 27.23
N VAL A 10 -0.76 8.82 27.22
CA VAL A 10 -0.96 7.41 27.58
C VAL A 10 -0.31 6.51 26.52
N LEU A 11 -0.42 6.82 25.23
CA LEU A 11 0.24 6.09 24.15
C LEU A 11 1.77 6.16 24.29
N PHE A 12 2.30 7.34 24.62
CA PHE A 12 3.74 7.54 24.85
C PHE A 12 4.24 6.82 26.10
N ALA A 13 3.46 6.82 27.19
CA ALA A 13 3.77 6.09 28.42
C ALA A 13 3.76 4.56 28.19
N LEU A 14 2.82 4.04 27.40
CA LEU A 14 2.78 2.63 27.00
C LEU A 14 4.02 2.22 26.19
N ILE A 15 4.52 3.10 25.33
CA ILE A 15 5.76 2.85 24.55
C ILE A 15 6.99 2.82 25.47
N CYS A 16 7.04 3.68 26.50
CA CYS A 16 8.16 3.76 27.43
C CYS A 16 8.23 2.59 28.43
N THR A 17 7.14 1.86 28.66
CA THR A 17 7.13 0.69 29.57
C THR A 17 7.54 -0.62 28.87
N MET A 18 7.63 -0.62 27.53
CA MET A 18 8.08 -1.79 26.78
C MET A 18 9.60 -1.96 26.95
N GLY A 19 10.01 -3.10 27.51
CA GLY A 19 11.43 -3.41 27.65
C GLY A 19 12.15 -3.36 26.31
N PHE A 20 13.21 -2.55 26.22
CA PHE A 20 13.98 -2.32 24.98
C PHE A 20 14.55 -3.59 24.33
N SER A 21 14.61 -4.71 25.06
CA SER A 21 15.08 -5.99 24.54
C SER A 21 14.10 -6.70 23.59
N GLN A 22 12.83 -6.25 23.53
CA GLN A 22 11.77 -6.85 22.69
C GLN A 22 11.47 -6.03 21.45
N VAL A 23 12.13 -4.89 21.27
CA VAL A 23 11.92 -3.98 20.14
C VAL A 23 13.09 -4.07 19.19
N SER A 24 12.78 -4.30 17.91
CA SER A 24 13.75 -4.19 16.82
C SER A 24 13.22 -3.28 15.73
N PHE A 25 14.11 -2.70 14.96
CA PHE A 25 13.77 -1.86 13.82
C PHE A 25 14.20 -2.54 12.53
N ASN A 26 13.50 -2.23 11.45
CA ASN A 26 13.86 -2.71 10.13
C ASN A 26 13.64 -1.65 9.07
N VAL A 27 14.38 -1.78 7.98
CA VAL A 27 14.15 -1.04 6.74
C VAL A 27 13.75 -2.06 5.67
N LYS A 28 12.85 -1.66 4.79
CA LYS A 28 12.33 -2.52 3.73
C LYS A 28 12.27 -1.75 2.43
N ALA A 29 12.64 -2.41 1.33
CA ALA A 29 12.46 -1.90 -0.02
C ALA A 29 11.92 -3.02 -0.90
N GLY A 30 11.12 -2.69 -1.90
CA GLY A 30 10.51 -3.72 -2.73
C GLY A 30 9.90 -3.17 -4.00
N LEU A 31 9.45 -4.12 -4.81
CA LEU A 31 8.64 -3.88 -5.99
C LEU A 31 7.23 -4.36 -5.73
N ASN A 32 6.27 -3.71 -6.32
CA ASN A 32 4.88 -4.10 -6.27
C ASN A 32 4.22 -4.05 -7.64
N LEU A 33 3.23 -4.89 -7.80
CA LEU A 33 2.29 -4.89 -8.92
C LEU A 33 0.94 -4.48 -8.35
N SER A 34 0.44 -3.35 -8.77
CA SER A 34 -0.85 -2.82 -8.33
C SER A 34 -1.85 -2.84 -9.49
N SER A 35 -3.10 -3.05 -9.15
CA SER A 35 -4.24 -3.00 -10.07
C SER A 35 -5.48 -2.60 -9.29
N TYR A 36 -6.61 -2.49 -9.98
CA TYR A 36 -7.92 -2.31 -9.38
C TYR A 36 -8.72 -3.61 -9.47
N ILE A 37 -9.59 -3.85 -8.47
CA ILE A 37 -10.48 -5.02 -8.41
C ILE A 37 -11.90 -4.57 -8.05
N GLY A 38 -12.91 -5.36 -8.46
CA GLY A 38 -14.32 -5.09 -8.19
C GLY A 38 -15.03 -4.47 -9.38
N GLU A 39 -16.00 -3.60 -9.11
CA GLU A 39 -16.81 -2.97 -10.14
C GLU A 39 -15.97 -2.12 -11.09
N ASN A 40 -16.25 -2.20 -12.41
CA ASN A 40 -15.56 -1.44 -13.45
C ASN A 40 -14.03 -1.64 -13.50
N SER A 41 -13.55 -2.84 -13.13
CA SER A 41 -12.11 -3.19 -13.16
C SER A 41 -11.72 -4.17 -14.27
N ASP A 42 -12.64 -4.60 -15.12
CA ASP A 42 -12.48 -5.72 -16.04
C ASP A 42 -11.31 -5.60 -17.04
N HIS A 43 -10.82 -4.39 -17.29
CA HIS A 43 -9.69 -4.12 -18.19
C HIS A 43 -8.51 -3.45 -17.45
N SER A 44 -8.51 -3.52 -16.12
CA SER A 44 -7.40 -3.01 -15.32
C SER A 44 -6.20 -3.96 -15.37
N GLU A 45 -5.12 -3.51 -15.94
CA GLU A 45 -3.86 -4.25 -15.99
C GLU A 45 -2.97 -3.93 -14.80
N PHE A 46 -2.12 -4.90 -14.43
CA PHE A 46 -1.12 -4.72 -13.39
C PHE A 46 -0.09 -3.65 -13.79
N LYS A 47 0.12 -2.73 -12.88
CA LYS A 47 1.11 -1.68 -13.01
C LYS A 47 2.26 -1.92 -12.03
N PRO A 48 3.52 -2.01 -12.53
CA PRO A 48 4.68 -2.09 -11.66
C PRO A 48 4.91 -0.78 -10.92
N GLY A 49 5.31 -0.89 -9.66
CA GLY A 49 5.66 0.20 -8.78
C GLY A 49 6.80 -0.20 -7.85
N ALA A 50 7.30 0.77 -7.09
CA ALA A 50 8.28 0.57 -6.05
C ALA A 50 7.74 1.01 -4.69
N ARG A 51 8.26 0.42 -3.62
CA ARG A 51 7.95 0.77 -2.24
C ARG A 51 9.21 0.77 -1.38
N ILE A 52 9.27 1.68 -0.45
CA ILE A 52 10.33 1.76 0.55
C ILE A 52 9.71 2.12 1.90
N GLY A 53 10.22 1.58 2.98
CA GLY A 53 9.66 1.85 4.29
C GLY A 53 10.55 1.46 5.45
N VAL A 54 10.09 1.84 6.62
CA VAL A 54 10.68 1.49 7.91
C VAL A 54 9.64 0.81 8.77
N GLY A 55 10.06 -0.10 9.62
CA GLY A 55 9.19 -0.81 10.54
C GLY A 55 9.81 -0.90 11.92
N MET A 56 8.93 -0.97 12.89
CA MET A 56 9.25 -1.35 14.26
C MET A 56 8.58 -2.69 14.55
N GLU A 57 9.28 -3.60 15.14
CA GLU A 57 8.75 -4.89 15.56
C GLU A 57 8.84 -5.00 17.08
N TYR A 58 7.71 -5.33 17.70
CA TYR A 58 7.62 -5.67 19.11
C TYR A 58 7.33 -7.16 19.24
N GLN A 59 8.26 -7.92 19.80
CA GLN A 59 8.13 -9.35 20.02
C GLN A 59 7.45 -9.62 21.38
N PHE A 60 6.27 -10.26 21.33
CA PHE A 60 5.60 -10.76 22.55
C PHE A 60 6.24 -12.03 23.07
N ASN A 61 6.68 -12.89 22.13
CA ASN A 61 7.41 -14.14 22.37
C ASN A 61 8.14 -14.54 21.07
N ASP A 62 8.82 -15.68 21.09
CA ASP A 62 9.62 -16.16 19.94
C ASP A 62 8.77 -16.42 18.68
N MET A 63 7.46 -16.61 18.81
CA MET A 63 6.55 -16.92 17.71
C MET A 63 5.74 -15.71 17.26
N ILE A 64 5.35 -14.82 18.16
CA ILE A 64 4.36 -13.76 17.87
C ILE A 64 4.98 -12.38 18.08
N SER A 65 4.85 -11.53 17.08
CA SER A 65 5.23 -10.13 17.16
C SER A 65 4.18 -9.21 16.51
N LEU A 66 4.21 -7.94 16.87
CA LEU A 66 3.45 -6.85 16.25
C LEU A 66 4.42 -5.96 15.48
N GLN A 67 4.12 -5.71 14.22
CA GLN A 67 4.98 -4.89 13.36
C GLN A 67 4.20 -3.75 12.70
N PRO A 68 4.09 -2.57 13.33
CA PRO A 68 3.75 -1.36 12.61
C PRO A 68 4.90 -0.96 11.68
N SER A 69 4.52 -0.48 10.49
CA SER A 69 5.49 -0.01 9.49
C SER A 69 4.97 1.24 8.80
N LEU A 70 5.87 2.04 8.25
CA LEU A 70 5.54 3.19 7.43
C LEU A 70 6.20 3.01 6.07
N PHE A 71 5.40 2.97 5.00
CA PHE A 71 5.88 2.83 3.63
C PHE A 71 5.52 4.04 2.80
N PHE A 72 6.43 4.41 1.92
CA PHE A 72 6.14 5.22 0.74
C PHE A 72 6.04 4.28 -0.46
N SER A 73 4.88 4.24 -1.11
CA SER A 73 4.54 3.23 -2.11
C SER A 73 3.96 3.87 -3.35
N GLN A 74 4.41 3.41 -4.51
CA GLN A 74 3.85 3.78 -5.79
C GLN A 74 2.84 2.72 -6.21
N ARG A 75 1.58 3.13 -6.39
CA ARG A 75 0.45 2.28 -6.80
C ARG A 75 -0.20 2.82 -8.07
N GLY A 76 -1.29 2.19 -8.49
CA GLY A 76 -2.15 2.61 -9.60
C GLY A 76 -2.49 1.44 -10.51
N ALA A 77 -2.99 1.78 -11.70
CA ALA A 77 -3.36 0.81 -12.71
C ALA A 77 -2.98 1.30 -14.11
N LYS A 78 -3.00 0.38 -15.06
CA LYS A 78 -2.86 0.66 -16.48
C LYS A 78 -4.13 0.16 -17.19
N TYR A 79 -4.59 0.95 -18.16
CA TYR A 79 -5.67 0.59 -19.07
C TYR A 79 -5.13 0.70 -20.50
N SER A 80 -5.30 -0.34 -21.29
CA SER A 80 -4.86 -0.38 -22.70
C SER A 80 -5.98 0.09 -23.63
N SER A 81 -5.61 0.60 -24.80
CA SER A 81 -6.51 1.22 -25.78
C SER A 81 -7.73 0.36 -26.17
N GLY A 82 -8.88 1.02 -26.37
CA GLY A 82 -10.14 0.38 -26.76
C GLY A 82 -11.04 0.01 -25.57
N PHE A 83 -10.83 0.66 -24.40
CA PHE A 83 -11.67 0.47 -23.23
C PHE A 83 -12.83 1.48 -23.21
N ASP A 84 -14.06 0.94 -23.16
CA ASP A 84 -15.31 1.69 -22.96
C ASP A 84 -15.87 1.28 -21.59
N GLY A 85 -15.81 2.18 -20.62
CA GLY A 85 -16.23 1.92 -19.24
C GLY A 85 -16.95 3.10 -18.60
N ASN A 86 -17.69 2.82 -17.52
CA ASN A 86 -18.47 3.86 -16.83
C ASN A 86 -17.63 4.97 -16.18
N ILE A 87 -16.35 4.73 -15.96
CA ILE A 87 -15.45 5.69 -15.27
C ILE A 87 -14.33 6.15 -16.21
N ILE A 88 -13.82 5.23 -17.04
CA ILE A 88 -12.75 5.50 -18.00
C ILE A 88 -13.22 5.03 -19.35
N ASP A 89 -13.22 5.94 -20.31
CA ASP A 89 -13.46 5.69 -21.72
C ASP A 89 -12.23 6.20 -22.48
N ALA A 90 -11.51 5.30 -23.14
CA ALA A 90 -10.25 5.65 -23.77
C ALA A 90 -10.01 4.88 -25.07
N ASP A 91 -9.76 5.61 -26.14
CA ASP A 91 -9.11 5.13 -27.37
C ASP A 91 -7.58 5.20 -27.26
N ALA A 92 -7.07 5.16 -26.04
CA ALA A 92 -5.68 5.44 -25.70
C ALA A 92 -5.19 4.64 -24.50
N ASP A 93 -3.88 4.53 -24.36
CA ASP A 93 -3.25 3.96 -23.16
C ASP A 93 -3.33 4.95 -21.99
N VAL A 94 -4.01 4.57 -20.91
CA VAL A 94 -4.09 5.35 -19.68
C VAL A 94 -3.23 4.70 -18.60
N LYS A 95 -2.25 5.45 -18.05
CA LYS A 95 -1.39 5.01 -16.96
C LYS A 95 -1.62 5.89 -15.72
N ILE A 96 -2.29 5.33 -14.72
CA ILE A 96 -2.56 6.02 -13.45
C ILE A 96 -1.42 5.72 -12.48
N ASN A 97 -0.72 6.77 -12.05
CA ASN A 97 0.31 6.69 -11.02
C ASN A 97 -0.19 7.39 -9.77
N GLN A 98 -0.12 6.71 -8.65
CA GLN A 98 -0.50 7.22 -7.33
C GLN A 98 0.63 6.96 -6.35
N LEU A 99 0.94 7.94 -5.52
CA LEU A 99 1.92 7.84 -4.44
C LEU A 99 1.17 7.84 -3.12
N TYR A 100 1.39 6.80 -2.32
CA TYR A 100 0.76 6.62 -1.03
C TYR A 100 1.78 6.59 0.10
N LEU A 101 1.40 7.20 1.21
CA LEU A 101 1.99 6.95 2.51
C LEU A 101 1.12 5.90 3.22
N GLU A 102 1.70 4.75 3.56
CA GLU A 102 0.97 3.58 4.07
C GLU A 102 1.44 3.22 5.47
N LEU A 103 0.49 2.89 6.33
CA LEU A 103 0.70 2.46 7.72
C LEU A 103 0.07 1.06 7.93
N PRO A 104 0.71 -0.02 7.50
CA PRO A 104 0.29 -1.37 7.89
C PRO A 104 0.70 -1.66 9.34
N VAL A 105 -0.21 -2.35 10.06
CA VAL A 105 0.03 -2.86 11.40
C VAL A 105 -0.19 -4.37 11.38
N ASN A 106 0.89 -5.13 11.25
CA ASN A 106 0.82 -6.58 11.07
C ASN A 106 1.10 -7.32 12.37
N VAL A 107 0.31 -8.33 12.66
CA VAL A 107 0.70 -9.43 13.54
C VAL A 107 1.52 -10.40 12.71
N GLN A 108 2.67 -10.80 13.23
CA GLN A 108 3.55 -11.77 12.60
C GLN A 108 3.61 -13.05 13.41
N PHE A 109 3.55 -14.15 12.70
CA PHE A 109 3.77 -15.48 13.24
C PHE A 109 5.08 -16.03 12.65
N ARG A 110 6.02 -16.35 13.53
CA ARG A 110 7.37 -16.80 13.18
C ARG A 110 7.52 -18.26 13.52
N PHE A 111 7.94 -19.07 12.56
CA PHE A 111 8.20 -20.49 12.70
C PHE A 111 9.66 -20.78 12.35
N ASN A 112 10.43 -21.27 13.30
CA ASN A 112 11.80 -21.70 13.04
C ASN A 112 11.79 -22.95 12.13
N ILE A 113 12.43 -22.87 10.97
CA ILE A 113 12.49 -23.95 9.97
C ILE A 113 13.90 -24.52 9.78
N ALA A 114 14.93 -23.75 10.14
CA ALA A 114 16.33 -24.18 10.13
C ALA A 114 17.15 -23.26 11.04
N ASP A 115 18.41 -23.58 11.24
CA ASP A 115 19.32 -22.72 12.01
C ASP A 115 19.31 -21.30 11.43
N ASN A 116 19.03 -20.32 12.29
CA ASN A 116 18.97 -18.90 11.94
C ASN A 116 17.98 -18.54 10.80
N THR A 117 16.98 -19.43 10.54
CA THR A 117 16.02 -19.25 9.45
C THR A 117 14.60 -19.44 9.96
N ASN A 118 13.76 -18.42 9.77
CA ASN A 118 12.37 -18.45 10.16
C ASN A 118 11.44 -18.23 8.96
N LEU A 119 10.37 -18.99 8.90
CA LEU A 119 9.21 -18.67 8.08
C LEU A 119 8.35 -17.67 8.84
N VAL A 120 7.95 -16.60 8.18
CA VAL A 120 7.14 -15.52 8.77
C VAL A 120 5.84 -15.38 8.01
N ILE A 121 4.72 -15.52 8.70
CA ILE A 121 3.39 -15.19 8.20
C ILE A 121 2.98 -13.88 8.86
N ALA A 122 2.59 -12.89 8.06
CA ALA A 122 2.19 -11.58 8.53
C ALA A 122 0.76 -11.27 8.07
N THR A 123 -0.05 -10.69 8.95
CA THR A 123 -1.41 -10.25 8.56
C THR A 123 -1.86 -9.09 9.44
N GLY A 124 -2.63 -8.19 8.87
CA GLY A 124 -3.18 -7.06 9.62
C GLY A 124 -3.79 -5.99 8.76
N PRO A 125 -4.46 -5.01 9.37
CA PRO A 125 -5.00 -3.86 8.68
C PRO A 125 -3.90 -2.92 8.19
N TYR A 126 -4.23 -2.13 7.17
CA TYR A 126 -3.45 -0.95 6.80
C TYR A 126 -4.35 0.26 6.59
N LEU A 127 -3.75 1.42 6.78
CA LEU A 127 -4.27 2.72 6.36
C LEU A 127 -3.30 3.32 5.36
N ALA A 128 -3.82 4.00 4.35
CA ALA A 128 -3.00 4.70 3.38
C ALA A 128 -3.58 6.06 3.03
N CYS A 129 -2.70 7.00 2.72
CA CYS A 129 -3.06 8.34 2.29
C CYS A 129 -2.33 8.68 1.00
N GLY A 130 -3.08 9.06 -0.04
CA GLY A 130 -2.56 9.53 -1.31
C GLY A 130 -1.90 10.90 -1.14
N VAL A 131 -0.58 10.94 -1.32
CA VAL A 131 0.23 12.17 -1.14
C VAL A 131 0.58 12.83 -2.46
N GLY A 132 0.35 12.17 -3.59
CA GLY A 132 0.57 12.70 -4.93
C GLY A 132 0.38 11.64 -6.00
N GLY A 133 0.44 12.05 -7.26
CA GLY A 133 0.33 11.14 -8.39
C GLY A 133 -0.10 11.85 -9.65
N LYS A 134 0.11 11.22 -10.80
CA LYS A 134 -0.30 11.73 -12.11
C LYS A 134 -0.83 10.62 -12.99
N ALA A 135 -1.95 10.86 -13.64
CA ALA A 135 -2.41 10.08 -14.76
C ALA A 135 -1.73 10.60 -16.04
N LYS A 136 -1.27 9.67 -16.87
CA LYS A 136 -0.71 9.94 -18.20
C LYS A 136 -1.65 9.32 -19.22
N PHE A 137 -1.92 10.09 -20.25
CA PHE A 137 -2.77 9.73 -21.35
C PHE A 137 -1.93 9.75 -22.63
N ASP A 138 -1.93 8.67 -23.36
CA ASP A 138 -1.27 8.56 -24.67
C ASP A 138 -2.39 8.39 -25.73
N GLY A 139 -3.06 9.51 -26.16
CA GLY A 139 -4.23 9.56 -27.05
C GLY A 139 -5.44 10.25 -26.41
N ASP A 140 -6.65 10.04 -26.98
CA ASP A 140 -7.87 10.65 -26.48
C ASP A 140 -8.49 9.79 -25.38
N ALA A 141 -8.76 10.36 -24.22
CA ALA A 141 -9.35 9.67 -23.09
C ALA A 141 -10.39 10.51 -22.34
N SER A 142 -11.33 9.83 -21.69
CA SER A 142 -12.26 10.43 -20.73
C SER A 142 -12.20 9.69 -19.40
N VAL A 143 -11.95 10.40 -18.33
CA VAL A 143 -11.89 9.84 -16.98
C VAL A 143 -12.73 10.67 -16.04
N GLY A 144 -13.75 10.06 -15.41
CA GLY A 144 -14.64 10.76 -14.49
C GLY A 144 -15.39 11.95 -15.11
N GLY A 145 -15.65 11.91 -16.46
CA GLY A 145 -16.32 12.98 -17.19
C GLY A 145 -15.40 14.12 -17.66
N ILE A 146 -14.09 14.03 -17.44
CA ILE A 146 -13.09 14.96 -17.96
C ILE A 146 -12.53 14.41 -19.26
N HIS A 147 -12.72 15.15 -20.37
CA HIS A 147 -12.15 14.82 -21.67
C HIS A 147 -10.73 15.36 -21.79
N ILE A 148 -9.80 14.49 -22.19
CA ILE A 148 -8.37 14.76 -22.27
C ILE A 148 -7.92 14.37 -23.67
N ASN A 149 -7.23 15.27 -24.34
CA ASN A 149 -6.69 15.06 -25.69
C ASN A 149 -5.17 15.15 -25.65
N GLY A 150 -4.49 14.15 -26.17
CA GLY A 150 -3.03 14.15 -26.35
C GLY A 150 -2.21 13.68 -25.14
N ASP A 151 -0.90 13.94 -25.14
CA ASP A 151 0.06 13.54 -24.12
C ASP A 151 -0.03 14.36 -22.81
N ASP A 152 -1.23 14.59 -22.31
CA ASP A 152 -1.43 15.36 -21.10
C ASP A 152 -1.20 14.56 -19.82
N LYS A 153 -0.81 15.27 -18.76
CA LYS A 153 -0.62 14.72 -17.41
C LYS A 153 -1.48 15.48 -16.44
N ILE A 154 -2.43 14.78 -15.84
CA ILE A 154 -3.36 15.35 -14.85
C ILE A 154 -3.01 14.80 -13.48
N ASP A 155 -3.13 15.63 -12.45
CA ASP A 155 -2.93 15.18 -11.07
C ASP A 155 -4.03 14.18 -10.69
N THR A 156 -3.64 13.12 -9.99
CA THR A 156 -4.57 12.04 -9.61
C THR A 156 -5.47 12.46 -8.45
N PHE A 157 -4.98 13.34 -7.59
CA PHE A 157 -5.67 13.77 -6.37
C PHE A 157 -5.88 15.29 -6.37
N GLY A 158 -7.05 15.74 -5.90
CA GLY A 158 -7.39 17.15 -5.67
C GLY A 158 -8.41 17.67 -6.67
N ASP A 159 -8.98 18.83 -6.37
CA ASP A 159 -10.09 19.47 -7.09
C ASP A 159 -9.75 19.83 -8.55
N ASP A 160 -8.47 20.04 -8.85
CA ASP A 160 -7.96 20.29 -10.22
C ASP A 160 -7.50 18.98 -10.92
N GLY A 161 -7.73 17.82 -10.31
CA GLY A 161 -7.29 16.50 -10.78
C GLY A 161 -8.44 15.57 -11.18
N LEU A 162 -8.16 14.26 -11.14
CA LEU A 162 -9.13 13.20 -11.43
C LEU A 162 -10.02 12.84 -10.24
N ASP A 163 -9.96 13.59 -9.16
CA ASP A 163 -10.77 13.44 -7.94
C ASP A 163 -10.74 12.03 -7.31
N TYR A 164 -9.57 11.39 -7.39
CA TYR A 164 -9.35 10.12 -6.71
C TYR A 164 -9.35 10.29 -5.19
N ASN A 165 -9.98 9.35 -4.49
CA ASN A 165 -9.98 9.31 -3.03
C ASN A 165 -8.55 9.17 -2.49
N ARG A 166 -8.14 10.11 -1.62
CA ARG A 166 -6.81 10.08 -0.99
C ARG A 166 -6.69 9.00 0.07
N SER A 167 -7.81 8.65 0.71
CA SER A 167 -7.82 7.71 1.82
C SER A 167 -8.09 6.30 1.34
N ASP A 168 -7.25 5.37 1.75
CA ASP A 168 -7.47 3.93 1.54
C ASP A 168 -7.24 3.19 2.86
N ALA A 169 -8.04 2.17 3.09
CA ALA A 169 -7.90 1.25 4.20
C ALA A 169 -8.16 -0.16 3.71
N GLY A 170 -7.51 -1.14 4.29
CA GLY A 170 -7.68 -2.50 3.82
C GLY A 170 -6.97 -3.51 4.71
N TRP A 171 -6.76 -4.67 4.14
CA TRP A 171 -6.12 -5.79 4.81
C TRP A 171 -4.89 -6.27 4.06
N ASN A 172 -3.87 -6.63 4.83
CA ASN A 172 -2.59 -7.11 4.34
C ASN A 172 -2.35 -8.56 4.79
N ILE A 173 -1.86 -9.37 3.89
CA ILE A 173 -1.39 -10.75 4.16
C ILE A 173 -0.03 -10.91 3.51
N GLY A 174 0.93 -11.42 4.27
CA GLY A 174 2.30 -11.62 3.82
C GLY A 174 2.86 -12.98 4.24
N LEU A 175 3.76 -13.46 3.42
CA LEU A 175 4.59 -14.65 3.66
C LEU A 175 6.04 -14.28 3.41
N GLY A 176 6.93 -14.62 4.32
CA GLY A 176 8.35 -14.28 4.18
C GLY A 176 9.27 -15.28 4.83
N VAL A 177 10.55 -15.13 4.50
CA VAL A 177 11.65 -15.84 5.16
C VAL A 177 12.57 -14.80 5.79
N GLU A 178 12.87 -15.01 7.05
CA GLU A 178 13.87 -14.27 7.82
C GLU A 178 15.11 -15.15 7.94
N PHE A 179 16.21 -14.70 7.38
CA PHE A 179 17.53 -15.34 7.50
C PHE A 179 18.47 -14.40 8.25
N GLY A 180 18.67 -14.68 9.54
CA GLY A 180 19.38 -13.79 10.43
C GLY A 180 18.74 -12.40 10.49
N LYS A 181 19.39 -11.41 9.89
CA LYS A 181 18.90 -10.02 9.81
C LYS A 181 18.24 -9.67 8.47
N ILE A 182 18.25 -10.57 7.51
CA ILE A 182 17.70 -10.34 6.18
C ILE A 182 16.27 -10.89 6.13
N LEU A 183 15.36 -10.10 5.59
CA LEU A 183 13.96 -10.44 5.39
C LEU A 183 13.67 -10.45 3.89
N VAL A 184 13.09 -11.52 3.38
CA VAL A 184 12.53 -11.60 2.02
C VAL A 184 11.08 -11.98 2.14
N GLY A 185 10.18 -11.20 1.56
CA GLY A 185 8.75 -11.41 1.72
C GLY A 185 7.96 -11.15 0.45
N LEU A 186 6.84 -11.85 0.34
CA LEU A 186 5.73 -11.58 -0.56
C LEU A 186 4.56 -11.09 0.28
N ASP A 187 3.87 -10.06 -0.18
CA ASP A 187 2.67 -9.56 0.48
C ASP A 187 1.59 -9.19 -0.53
N THR A 188 0.35 -9.32 -0.11
CA THR A 188 -0.84 -8.91 -0.84
C THR A 188 -1.63 -7.95 0.02
N GLN A 189 -2.10 -6.87 -0.58
CA GLN A 189 -2.95 -5.87 0.06
C GLN A 189 -4.25 -5.73 -0.72
N LEU A 190 -5.37 -5.77 -0.01
CA LEU A 190 -6.72 -5.59 -0.56
C LEU A 190 -7.35 -4.37 0.10
N GLY A 191 -7.64 -3.35 -0.69
CA GLY A 191 -8.32 -2.13 -0.26
C GLY A 191 -9.82 -2.37 -0.07
N PHE A 192 -10.38 -1.70 0.92
CA PHE A 192 -11.83 -1.69 1.19
C PHE A 192 -12.47 -0.36 0.79
N CYS A 193 -11.67 0.67 0.56
CA CYS A 193 -12.15 1.96 0.09
C CYS A 193 -12.22 1.97 -1.44
N LYS A 194 -13.28 2.55 -1.98
CA LYS A 194 -13.38 2.81 -3.42
C LYS A 194 -12.37 3.88 -3.83
N VAL A 195 -11.77 3.73 -5.00
CA VAL A 195 -10.74 4.67 -5.49
C VAL A 195 -11.32 6.02 -5.91
N MET A 196 -12.62 6.07 -6.21
CA MET A 196 -13.40 7.28 -6.54
C MET A 196 -14.81 7.14 -5.99
N ASP A 197 -15.58 8.22 -6.02
CA ASP A 197 -17.01 8.18 -5.67
C ASP A 197 -17.83 7.43 -6.74
N GLY A 198 -18.96 6.85 -6.33
CA GLY A 198 -19.85 6.07 -7.20
C GLY A 198 -19.49 4.59 -7.29
N ASP A 199 -19.68 3.99 -8.47
CA ASP A 199 -19.39 2.56 -8.74
C ASP A 199 -17.93 2.39 -9.17
N ALA A 200 -17.04 2.63 -8.23
CA ALA A 200 -15.59 2.58 -8.45
C ALA A 200 -14.95 1.31 -7.85
N PRO A 201 -13.86 0.83 -8.43
CA PRO A 201 -13.13 -0.33 -7.95
C PRO A 201 -12.34 -0.03 -6.66
N HIS A 202 -11.71 -1.08 -6.14
CA HIS A 202 -10.85 -1.04 -4.98
C HIS A 202 -9.38 -1.28 -5.36
N ASN A 203 -8.47 -0.81 -4.54
CA ASN A 203 -7.04 -1.07 -4.71
C ASN A 203 -6.71 -2.54 -4.44
N ALA A 204 -5.89 -3.15 -5.30
CA ALA A 204 -5.23 -4.41 -5.06
C ALA A 204 -3.74 -4.30 -5.35
N ASN A 205 -2.93 -4.93 -4.52
CA ASN A 205 -1.48 -4.82 -4.62
C ASN A 205 -0.82 -6.14 -4.22
N ILE A 206 0.17 -6.58 -4.99
CA ILE A 206 1.03 -7.73 -4.69
C ILE A 206 2.47 -7.22 -4.72
N GLY A 207 3.24 -7.51 -3.67
CA GLY A 207 4.61 -7.02 -3.55
C GLY A 207 5.63 -8.09 -3.20
N ILE A 208 6.86 -7.87 -3.65
CA ILE A 208 8.05 -8.56 -3.16
C ILE A 208 8.92 -7.55 -2.42
N THR A 209 9.36 -7.91 -1.24
CA THR A 209 10.07 -6.99 -0.34
C THR A 209 11.34 -7.63 0.19
N LEU A 210 12.44 -6.88 0.15
CA LEU A 210 13.69 -7.17 0.82
C LEU A 210 13.82 -6.24 2.02
N GLY A 211 14.19 -6.77 3.18
CA GLY A 211 14.36 -6.00 4.40
C GLY A 211 15.63 -6.35 5.15
N TYR A 212 16.04 -5.44 6.01
CA TYR A 212 17.14 -5.63 6.95
C TYR A 212 16.69 -5.21 8.35
N LYS A 213 16.93 -6.10 9.33
CA LYS A 213 16.59 -5.94 10.75
C LYS A 213 17.84 -5.57 11.55
N PHE A 214 17.74 -4.56 12.37
CA PHE A 214 18.85 -4.03 13.19
C PHE A 214 18.98 -4.75 14.52
#